data_71771f6c92bbc5ba8be88f0813ecf2a7
#
_entry.id   71771f6c92bbc5ba8be88f0813ecf2a7
#
_cell.length_a   1.000
_cell.length_b   1.000
_cell.length_c   1.000
_cell.angle_alpha   90.00
_cell.angle_beta   90.00
_cell.angle_gamma   90.00
#
_symmetry.space_group_name_H-M   'P 1'
#
loop_
_entity.id
_entity.type
_entity.pdbx_description
1 polymer ?
#
loop_
_entity_poly.entity_id
_entity_poly.type
_entity_poly.pdbx_seq_one_letter_code
_entity_poly.pdbx_strand_id
1 'polypeptide(L)'
;MARKWTCPRRRPGRSPKPEALRQLVLRLARESPGWGYRRINGELLGLGRRLGASTVWEILQKAGIDPAPQRTNQSWPVFLKAQASAIVATDLFHIDTVFLRRWFVLFLIDHGTRHVHIVGVTRHPTGPWSTQQTRNNLVDLSDRAESISFLIRDRGAYFTDNFDAVFQAISVHVIPTLPQVPRMNATAERWIGSRRREATDRVLITGERHLRLIVGEYAEHYNRHRPHRSLGQRAPDRLTDPEPPIARDHTRISRPDRLGGLIHEYSQVA
;
A
#
# COMPACT_ATOMS: atom_id res chain seq x y z
N MET A 1 62.58 48.40 4.74
CA MET A 1 61.42 48.65 5.59
C MET A 1 60.30 47.65 5.24
N ALA A 2 60.11 46.62 6.09
CA ALA A 2 59.06 45.59 5.85
C ALA A 2 57.72 46.12 6.35
N ARG A 3 56.73 46.30 5.44
CA ARG A 3 55.35 46.61 5.81
C ARG A 3 54.74 45.41 6.49
N LYS A 4 54.47 45.45 7.79
CA LYS A 4 53.67 44.48 8.55
C LYS A 4 52.24 44.49 7.98
N TRP A 5 51.82 43.39 7.40
CA TRP A 5 50.44 43.10 7.04
C TRP A 5 49.66 42.87 8.33
N THR A 6 48.90 43.88 8.81
CA THR A 6 47.94 43.69 9.90
C THR A 6 46.66 43.18 9.28
N CYS A 7 46.26 41.94 9.59
CA CYS A 7 44.94 41.41 9.21
C CYS A 7 43.83 42.28 9.83
N PRO A 8 42.84 42.72 9.05
CA PRO A 8 41.75 43.48 9.58
C PRO A 8 41.03 42.67 10.67
N ARG A 9 40.78 43.30 11.84
CA ARG A 9 40.01 42.70 12.93
C ARG A 9 38.69 42.19 12.38
N ARG A 10 38.39 40.88 12.58
CA ARG A 10 37.09 40.30 12.32
C ARG A 10 36.01 41.23 12.89
N ARG A 11 35.11 41.68 12.02
CA ARG A 11 33.95 42.45 12.48
C ARG A 11 33.22 41.64 13.55
N PRO A 12 32.79 42.23 14.68
CA PRO A 12 32.06 41.51 15.70
C PRO A 12 30.85 40.85 15.05
N GLY A 13 30.64 39.54 15.29
CA GLY A 13 29.52 38.77 14.80
C GLY A 13 28.21 39.38 15.28
N ARG A 14 27.11 39.05 14.63
CA ARG A 14 25.76 39.53 15.00
C ARG A 14 25.50 39.26 16.48
N SER A 15 25.08 40.28 17.22
CA SER A 15 24.79 40.18 18.66
C SER A 15 23.88 38.97 18.96
N PRO A 16 24.16 38.20 20.03
CA PRO A 16 23.32 37.10 20.44
C PRO A 16 21.88 37.60 20.69
N LYS A 17 20.90 36.77 20.28
CA LYS A 17 19.49 37.11 20.47
C LYS A 17 19.15 37.15 21.97
N PRO A 18 18.21 38.03 22.41
CA PRO A 18 17.79 38.08 23.80
C PRO A 18 17.40 36.70 24.33
N GLU A 19 17.90 36.35 25.50
CA GLU A 19 17.65 35.03 26.11
C GLU A 19 16.14 34.78 26.32
N ALA A 20 15.37 35.81 26.67
CA ALA A 20 13.92 35.73 26.79
C ALA A 20 13.24 35.25 25.50
N LEU A 21 13.74 35.66 24.32
CA LEU A 21 13.20 35.25 23.04
C LEU A 21 13.57 33.78 22.70
N ARG A 22 14.78 33.39 23.10
CA ARG A 22 15.22 31.97 22.96
C ARG A 22 14.38 31.07 23.85
N GLN A 23 14.13 31.44 25.09
CA GLN A 23 13.28 30.67 26.00
C GLN A 23 11.84 30.57 25.49
N LEU A 24 11.30 31.62 24.88
CA LEU A 24 9.97 31.57 24.25
C LEU A 24 9.92 30.59 23.11
N VAL A 25 10.94 30.55 22.23
CA VAL A 25 11.02 29.54 21.13
C VAL A 25 11.01 28.12 21.69
N LEU A 26 11.83 27.86 22.72
CA LEU A 26 11.93 26.54 23.34
C LEU A 26 10.65 26.14 24.07
N ARG A 27 9.97 27.10 24.69
CA ARG A 27 8.68 26.89 25.34
C ARG A 27 7.61 26.46 24.30
N LEU A 28 7.46 27.24 23.21
CA LEU A 28 6.52 26.92 22.13
C LEU A 28 6.76 25.52 21.54
N ALA A 29 8.02 25.13 21.35
CA ALA A 29 8.38 23.83 20.84
C ALA A 29 8.04 22.70 21.82
N ARG A 30 8.23 22.88 23.12
CA ARG A 30 7.90 21.87 24.14
C ARG A 30 6.40 21.71 24.37
N GLU A 31 5.67 22.83 24.40
CA GLU A 31 4.20 22.82 24.53
C GLU A 31 3.50 22.27 23.28
N SER A 32 4.14 22.37 22.12
CA SER A 32 3.58 21.94 20.83
C SER A 32 4.58 21.08 20.03
N PRO A 33 4.83 19.81 20.41
CA PRO A 33 5.88 18.96 19.82
C PRO A 33 5.71 18.71 18.32
N GLY A 34 4.50 18.83 17.78
CA GLY A 34 4.21 18.68 16.36
C GLY A 34 4.47 19.94 15.51
N TRP A 35 4.93 21.05 16.12
CA TRP A 35 5.17 22.30 15.39
C TRP A 35 6.59 22.35 14.85
N GLY A 36 6.72 22.50 13.53
CA GLY A 36 8.01 22.77 12.90
C GLY A 36 8.42 24.24 13.08
N TYR A 37 9.71 24.50 12.88
CA TYR A 37 10.32 25.83 13.04
C TYR A 37 9.61 26.97 12.29
N ARG A 38 9.01 26.67 11.11
CA ARG A 38 8.25 27.68 10.33
C ARG A 38 6.95 28.06 11.02
N ARG A 39 6.26 27.11 11.65
CA ARG A 39 5.04 27.40 12.42
C ARG A 39 5.35 28.18 13.68
N ILE A 40 6.37 27.78 14.43
CA ILE A 40 6.86 28.52 15.60
C ILE A 40 7.24 29.95 15.22
N ASN A 41 7.89 30.14 14.07
CA ASN A 41 8.21 31.48 13.56
C ASN A 41 6.95 32.30 13.25
N GLY A 42 5.91 31.69 12.69
CA GLY A 42 4.62 32.34 12.44
C GLY A 42 3.95 32.81 13.74
N GLU A 43 3.93 31.98 14.78
CA GLU A 43 3.38 32.30 16.08
C GLU A 43 4.16 33.47 16.74
N LEU A 44 5.50 33.48 16.65
CA LEU A 44 6.32 34.57 17.12
C LEU A 44 5.99 35.89 16.41
N LEU A 45 5.73 35.85 15.10
CA LEU A 45 5.30 37.03 14.34
C LEU A 45 3.93 37.55 14.82
N GLY A 46 2.99 36.62 15.09
CA GLY A 46 1.69 36.97 15.69
C GLY A 46 1.80 37.60 17.07
N LEU A 47 2.83 37.23 17.84
CA LEU A 47 3.15 37.83 19.14
C LEU A 47 3.98 39.12 19.01
N GLY A 48 4.15 39.70 17.82
CA GLY A 48 4.93 40.89 17.56
C GLY A 48 6.45 40.69 17.68
N ARG A 49 6.94 39.45 17.73
CA ARG A 49 8.36 39.10 17.85
C ARG A 49 8.95 38.69 16.51
N ARG A 50 9.76 39.57 15.92
CA ARG A 50 10.41 39.27 14.61
C ARG A 50 11.71 38.51 14.83
N LEU A 51 11.69 37.24 14.39
CA LEU A 51 12.86 36.36 14.35
C LEU A 51 12.94 35.73 12.98
N GLY A 52 14.14 35.52 12.43
CA GLY A 52 14.28 34.78 11.18
C GLY A 52 13.98 33.27 11.36
N ALA A 53 13.33 32.64 10.41
CA ALA A 53 13.02 31.22 10.47
C ALA A 53 14.28 30.34 10.65
N SER A 54 15.41 30.70 10.01
CA SER A 54 16.71 30.04 10.20
C SER A 54 17.22 30.16 11.65
N THR A 55 16.97 31.29 12.29
CA THR A 55 17.38 31.49 13.71
C THR A 55 16.52 30.63 14.64
N VAL A 56 15.21 30.47 14.36
CA VAL A 56 14.36 29.53 15.13
C VAL A 56 14.90 28.10 14.95
N TRP A 57 15.23 27.69 13.73
CA TRP A 57 15.80 26.40 13.42
C TRP A 57 17.12 26.14 14.20
N GLU A 58 18.04 27.10 14.20
CA GLU A 58 19.30 26.99 14.94
C GLU A 58 19.10 26.89 16.47
N ILE A 59 18.12 27.64 17.04
CA ILE A 59 17.80 27.57 18.46
C ILE A 59 17.30 26.17 18.84
N LEU A 60 16.41 25.60 18.03
CA LEU A 60 15.86 24.26 18.25
C LEU A 60 16.95 23.19 18.16
N GLN A 61 17.77 23.23 17.10
CA GLN A 61 18.89 22.30 16.94
C GLN A 61 19.89 22.34 18.10
N LYS A 62 20.29 23.56 18.54
CA LYS A 62 21.19 23.70 19.68
C LYS A 62 20.60 23.18 20.98
N ALA A 63 19.27 23.12 21.09
CA ALA A 63 18.57 22.57 22.25
C ALA A 63 18.25 21.08 22.13
N GLY A 64 18.69 20.39 21.04
CA GLY A 64 18.39 18.99 20.80
C GLY A 64 16.92 18.71 20.43
N ILE A 65 16.16 19.74 20.03
CA ILE A 65 14.76 19.61 19.59
C ILE A 65 14.74 19.57 18.07
N ASP A 66 14.04 18.58 17.47
CA ASP A 66 13.91 18.48 16.02
C ASP A 66 13.19 19.73 15.46
N PRO A 67 13.85 20.55 14.63
CA PRO A 67 13.24 21.76 14.06
C PRO A 67 12.15 21.45 13.03
N ALA A 68 12.11 20.24 12.52
CA ALA A 68 11.10 19.77 11.55
C ALA A 68 10.56 18.41 12.01
N PRO A 69 9.86 18.35 13.16
CA PRO A 69 9.34 17.09 13.67
C PRO A 69 8.46 16.46 12.60
N GLN A 70 8.74 15.20 12.30
CA GLN A 70 7.88 14.45 11.41
C GLN A 70 6.48 14.48 12.00
N ARG A 71 5.53 14.97 11.21
CA ARG A 71 4.13 14.87 11.60
C ARG A 71 3.86 13.41 11.87
N THR A 72 3.35 13.09 13.04
CA THR A 72 2.90 11.75 13.46
C THR A 72 1.67 11.26 12.67
N ASN A 73 1.46 11.76 11.46
CA ASN A 73 0.60 11.09 10.52
C ASN A 73 1.35 9.81 10.14
N GLN A 74 0.86 8.68 10.60
CA GLN A 74 1.35 7.38 10.16
C GLN A 74 1.53 7.44 8.65
N SER A 75 2.76 7.25 8.18
CA SER A 75 2.99 7.20 6.74
C SER A 75 2.15 6.05 6.17
N TRP A 76 1.64 6.21 4.94
CA TRP A 76 0.83 5.19 4.30
C TRP A 76 1.41 3.76 4.41
N PRO A 77 2.73 3.53 4.22
CA PRO A 77 3.34 2.22 4.44
C PRO A 77 3.24 1.71 5.88
N VAL A 78 3.35 2.59 6.87
CA VAL A 78 3.23 2.22 8.29
C VAL A 78 1.78 1.84 8.62
N PHE A 79 0.80 2.60 8.13
CA PHE A 79 -0.62 2.27 8.25
C PHE A 79 -0.93 0.91 7.62
N LEU A 80 -0.52 0.68 6.36
CA LEU A 80 -0.73 -0.58 5.65
C LEU A 80 -0.11 -1.77 6.39
N LYS A 81 1.07 -1.59 6.98
CA LYS A 81 1.73 -2.65 7.75
C LYS A 81 1.01 -2.94 9.06
N ALA A 82 0.58 -1.91 9.78
CA ALA A 82 -0.11 -2.05 11.07
C ALA A 82 -1.51 -2.67 10.94
N GLN A 83 -2.21 -2.38 9.84
CA GLN A 83 -3.58 -2.82 9.58
C GLN A 83 -3.68 -3.92 8.51
N ALA A 84 -2.55 -4.54 8.14
CA ALA A 84 -2.47 -5.43 6.98
C ALA A 84 -3.51 -6.56 6.98
N SER A 85 -3.80 -7.15 8.14
CA SER A 85 -4.77 -8.24 8.29
C SER A 85 -6.22 -7.81 8.08
N ALA A 86 -6.51 -6.52 8.30
CA ALA A 86 -7.86 -5.95 8.22
C ALA A 86 -8.10 -5.15 6.93
N ILE A 87 -7.13 -5.13 6.00
CA ILE A 87 -7.23 -4.40 4.74
C ILE A 87 -7.46 -5.37 3.59
N VAL A 88 -8.47 -5.05 2.78
CA VAL A 88 -8.69 -5.64 1.45
C VAL A 88 -8.52 -4.56 0.40
N ALA A 89 -7.90 -4.89 -0.72
CA ALA A 89 -7.83 -4.03 -1.89
C ALA A 89 -8.67 -4.62 -3.02
N THR A 90 -9.28 -3.76 -3.81
CA THR A 90 -10.01 -4.15 -5.02
C THR A 90 -9.51 -3.37 -6.22
N ASP A 91 -9.61 -4.01 -7.36
CA ASP A 91 -9.28 -3.40 -8.63
C ASP A 91 -9.98 -4.14 -9.77
N LEU A 92 -9.97 -3.55 -10.94
CA LEU A 92 -10.55 -4.11 -12.14
C LEU A 92 -9.52 -4.05 -13.27
N PHE A 93 -9.14 -5.19 -13.81
CA PHE A 93 -8.28 -5.25 -14.97
C PHE A 93 -9.02 -5.76 -16.21
N HIS A 94 -8.49 -5.47 -17.37
CA HIS A 94 -9.05 -5.97 -18.63
C HIS A 94 -8.10 -6.90 -19.37
N ILE A 95 -8.69 -7.69 -20.24
CA ILE A 95 -8.03 -8.61 -21.16
C ILE A 95 -8.74 -8.53 -22.50
N ASP A 96 -7.97 -8.39 -23.57
CA ASP A 96 -8.47 -8.48 -24.93
C ASP A 96 -8.31 -9.91 -25.44
N THR A 97 -9.38 -10.49 -25.97
CA THR A 97 -9.37 -11.84 -26.55
C THR A 97 -8.76 -11.82 -27.95
N VAL A 98 -8.49 -13.01 -28.51
CA VAL A 98 -8.03 -13.18 -29.91
C VAL A 98 -9.00 -12.57 -30.94
N PHE A 99 -10.26 -12.41 -30.58
CA PHE A 99 -11.29 -11.74 -31.40
C PHE A 99 -11.41 -10.23 -31.11
N LEU A 100 -10.41 -9.64 -30.45
CA LEU A 100 -10.38 -8.22 -30.05
C LEU A 100 -11.58 -7.77 -29.20
N ARG A 101 -12.16 -8.70 -28.45
CA ARG A 101 -13.23 -8.41 -27.50
C ARG A 101 -12.65 -8.21 -26.13
N ARG A 102 -12.95 -7.07 -25.53
CA ARG A 102 -12.48 -6.71 -24.18
C ARG A 102 -13.36 -7.31 -23.10
N TRP A 103 -12.72 -7.97 -22.16
CA TRP A 103 -13.33 -8.50 -20.95
C TRP A 103 -12.67 -7.88 -19.72
N PHE A 104 -13.45 -7.64 -18.70
CA PHE A 104 -13.01 -7.08 -17.43
C PHE A 104 -13.17 -8.10 -16.32
N VAL A 105 -12.22 -8.11 -15.40
CA VAL A 105 -12.22 -8.99 -14.23
C VAL A 105 -12.13 -8.16 -12.99
N LEU A 106 -13.13 -8.25 -12.13
CA LEU A 106 -13.15 -7.67 -10.80
C LEU A 106 -12.58 -8.68 -9.82
N PHE A 107 -11.68 -8.24 -8.94
CA PHE A 107 -11.09 -9.07 -7.89
C PHE A 107 -10.93 -8.31 -6.59
N LEU A 108 -10.84 -9.06 -5.50
CA LEU A 108 -10.41 -8.61 -4.18
C LEU A 108 -9.08 -9.27 -3.84
N ILE A 109 -8.22 -8.58 -3.11
CA ILE A 109 -6.97 -9.12 -2.58
C ILE A 109 -6.74 -8.68 -1.16
N ASP A 110 -6.49 -9.60 -0.27
CA ASP A 110 -6.13 -9.31 1.11
C ASP A 110 -4.74 -8.69 1.20
N HIS A 111 -4.62 -7.61 1.92
CA HIS A 111 -3.33 -6.95 2.07
C HIS A 111 -2.37 -7.73 2.99
N GLY A 112 -2.87 -8.40 4.01
CA GLY A 112 -2.07 -9.22 4.94
C GLY A 112 -1.64 -10.54 4.34
N THR A 113 -2.61 -11.36 3.97
CA THR A 113 -2.39 -12.73 3.50
C THR A 113 -2.03 -12.83 2.02
N ARG A 114 -2.31 -11.78 1.22
CA ARG A 114 -2.19 -11.78 -0.25
C ARG A 114 -3.20 -12.70 -0.95
N HIS A 115 -4.15 -13.27 -0.23
CA HIS A 115 -5.17 -14.13 -0.82
C HIS A 115 -6.03 -13.35 -1.82
N VAL A 116 -6.28 -13.94 -2.98
CA VAL A 116 -7.02 -13.34 -4.09
C VAL A 116 -8.37 -14.01 -4.27
N HIS A 117 -9.41 -13.20 -4.41
CA HIS A 117 -10.77 -13.62 -4.72
C HIS A 117 -11.18 -13.05 -6.07
N ILE A 118 -11.52 -13.88 -7.05
CA ILE A 118 -12.08 -13.43 -8.31
C ILE A 118 -13.58 -13.22 -8.12
N VAL A 119 -13.99 -11.97 -8.15
CA VAL A 119 -15.36 -11.54 -7.85
C VAL A 119 -16.27 -11.69 -9.07
N GLY A 120 -15.77 -11.35 -10.26
CA GLY A 120 -16.59 -11.48 -11.46
C GLY A 120 -15.86 -11.15 -12.76
N VAL A 121 -16.46 -11.57 -13.87
CA VAL A 121 -15.98 -11.32 -15.23
C VAL A 121 -17.12 -10.77 -16.06
N THR A 122 -16.90 -9.68 -16.81
CA THR A 122 -17.91 -9.04 -17.65
C THR A 122 -17.29 -8.34 -18.85
N ARG A 123 -18.08 -8.08 -19.87
CA ARG A 123 -17.74 -7.16 -20.96
C ARG A 123 -18.11 -5.71 -20.64
N HIS A 124 -19.05 -5.52 -19.73
CA HIS A 124 -19.63 -4.22 -19.42
C HIS A 124 -19.54 -3.95 -17.92
N PRO A 125 -18.39 -3.42 -17.44
CA PRO A 125 -18.20 -3.11 -16.03
C PRO A 125 -19.00 -1.85 -15.67
N THR A 126 -20.21 -2.04 -15.18
CA THR A 126 -21.06 -0.95 -14.70
C THR A 126 -21.09 -0.92 -13.17
N GLY A 127 -21.43 0.24 -12.59
CA GLY A 127 -21.61 0.36 -11.14
C GLY A 127 -22.60 -0.64 -10.55
N PRO A 128 -23.79 -0.82 -11.12
CA PRO A 128 -24.75 -1.85 -10.66
C PRO A 128 -24.17 -3.27 -10.71
N TRP A 129 -23.42 -3.60 -11.77
CA TRP A 129 -22.79 -4.92 -11.89
C TRP A 129 -21.74 -5.14 -10.80
N SER A 130 -20.79 -4.21 -10.62
CA SER A 130 -19.74 -4.35 -9.60
C SER A 130 -20.34 -4.42 -8.19
N THR A 131 -21.38 -3.63 -7.90
CA THR A 131 -22.12 -3.68 -6.63
C THR A 131 -22.73 -5.05 -6.39
N GLN A 132 -23.41 -5.63 -7.40
CA GLN A 132 -24.04 -6.94 -7.27
C GLN A 132 -23.03 -8.07 -7.12
N GLN A 133 -21.95 -8.04 -7.91
CA GLN A 133 -20.87 -9.04 -7.78
C GLN A 133 -20.24 -9.01 -6.39
N THR A 134 -20.03 -7.82 -5.84
CA THR A 134 -19.47 -7.66 -4.50
C THR A 134 -20.41 -8.19 -3.42
N ARG A 135 -21.72 -7.92 -3.52
CA ARG A 135 -22.71 -8.51 -2.58
C ARG A 135 -22.65 -10.03 -2.56
N ASN A 136 -22.63 -10.65 -3.75
CA ASN A 136 -22.54 -12.10 -3.86
C ASN A 136 -21.26 -12.63 -3.20
N ASN A 137 -20.13 -11.98 -3.47
CA ASN A 137 -18.84 -12.40 -2.92
C ASN A 137 -18.74 -12.21 -1.40
N LEU A 138 -19.34 -11.15 -0.84
CA LEU A 138 -19.36 -10.95 0.62
C LEU A 138 -20.19 -12.02 1.34
N VAL A 139 -21.25 -12.55 0.71
CA VAL A 139 -21.98 -13.70 1.26
C VAL A 139 -21.09 -14.93 1.31
N ASP A 140 -20.27 -15.17 0.28
CA ASP A 140 -19.34 -16.30 0.21
C ASP A 140 -18.17 -16.16 1.21
N LEU A 141 -17.78 -14.90 1.54
CA LEU A 141 -16.72 -14.60 2.51
C LEU A 141 -17.16 -14.71 3.98
N SER A 142 -18.47 -14.72 4.28
CA SER A 142 -19.11 -14.85 5.58
C SER A 142 -18.25 -14.44 6.80
N ASP A 143 -17.63 -15.39 7.49
CA ASP A 143 -16.84 -15.17 8.72
C ASP A 143 -15.62 -14.27 8.51
N ARG A 144 -15.07 -14.21 7.29
CA ARG A 144 -13.94 -13.36 6.95
C ARG A 144 -14.33 -11.91 6.74
N ALA A 145 -15.57 -11.65 6.32
CA ALA A 145 -16.09 -10.29 6.15
C ALA A 145 -16.02 -9.49 7.46
N GLU A 146 -16.22 -10.14 8.61
CA GLU A 146 -16.14 -9.52 9.93
C GLU A 146 -14.72 -9.06 10.31
N SER A 147 -13.68 -9.67 9.75
CA SER A 147 -12.29 -9.29 10.00
C SER A 147 -11.81 -8.11 9.16
N ILE A 148 -12.58 -7.68 8.13
CA ILE A 148 -12.23 -6.59 7.24
C ILE A 148 -12.66 -5.27 7.89
N SER A 149 -11.72 -4.33 8.02
CA SER A 149 -12.01 -2.97 8.52
C SER A 149 -11.83 -1.90 7.42
N PHE A 150 -11.03 -2.17 6.42
CA PHE A 150 -10.70 -1.21 5.37
C PHE A 150 -10.74 -1.83 3.99
N LEU A 151 -11.34 -1.11 3.03
CA LEU A 151 -11.28 -1.40 1.61
C LEU A 151 -10.50 -0.32 0.88
N ILE A 152 -9.46 -0.68 0.15
CA ILE A 152 -8.75 0.22 -0.76
C ILE A 152 -9.26 -0.03 -2.18
N ARG A 153 -9.67 1.02 -2.88
CA ARG A 153 -10.11 0.96 -4.27
C ARG A 153 -9.58 2.15 -5.08
N ASP A 154 -9.52 1.99 -6.38
CA ASP A 154 -9.28 3.11 -7.29
C ASP A 154 -10.51 4.01 -7.46
N ARG A 155 -10.43 5.00 -8.34
CA ARG A 155 -11.53 5.94 -8.64
C ARG A 155 -12.26 5.61 -9.94
N GLY A 156 -12.19 4.37 -10.40
CA GLY A 156 -12.89 3.94 -11.60
C GLY A 156 -14.41 4.17 -11.50
N ALA A 157 -15.04 4.55 -12.60
CA ALA A 157 -16.47 4.86 -12.66
C ALA A 157 -17.39 3.67 -12.31
N TYR A 158 -16.84 2.48 -12.27
CA TYR A 158 -17.53 1.25 -11.85
C TYR A 158 -17.57 1.08 -10.32
N PHE A 159 -16.82 1.85 -9.56
CA PHE A 159 -16.88 1.92 -8.09
C PHE A 159 -17.71 3.14 -7.68
N THR A 160 -19.00 2.96 -7.65
CA THR A 160 -19.98 4.00 -7.30
C THR A 160 -20.23 4.05 -5.80
N ASP A 161 -20.97 5.08 -5.34
CA ASP A 161 -21.40 5.19 -3.94
C ASP A 161 -22.22 3.97 -3.48
N ASN A 162 -22.99 3.34 -4.39
CA ASN A 162 -23.70 2.10 -4.09
C ASN A 162 -22.77 0.92 -3.86
N PHE A 163 -21.62 0.87 -4.55
CA PHE A 163 -20.57 -0.11 -4.29
C PHE A 163 -19.98 0.12 -2.90
N ASP A 164 -19.64 1.35 -2.55
CA ASP A 164 -19.11 1.70 -1.24
C ASP A 164 -20.10 1.38 -0.11
N ALA A 165 -21.40 1.65 -0.33
CA ALA A 165 -22.45 1.37 0.63
C ALA A 165 -22.56 -0.13 1.01
N VAL A 166 -22.20 -1.04 0.12
CA VAL A 166 -22.17 -2.49 0.41
C VAL A 166 -21.15 -2.80 1.51
N PHE A 167 -19.96 -2.21 1.44
CA PHE A 167 -18.91 -2.39 2.44
C PHE A 167 -19.21 -1.61 3.73
N GLN A 168 -19.76 -0.40 3.61
CA GLN A 168 -20.14 0.40 4.77
C GLN A 168 -21.23 -0.28 5.61
N ALA A 169 -22.14 -1.01 4.97
CA ALA A 169 -23.19 -1.78 5.65
C ALA A 169 -22.65 -2.86 6.60
N ILE A 170 -21.42 -3.32 6.38
CA ILE A 170 -20.69 -4.26 7.24
C ILE A 170 -19.57 -3.57 8.02
N SER A 171 -19.66 -2.25 8.24
CA SER A 171 -18.70 -1.43 9.00
C SER A 171 -17.29 -1.36 8.39
N VAL A 172 -17.12 -1.63 7.11
CA VAL A 172 -15.84 -1.50 6.40
C VAL A 172 -15.65 -0.06 5.90
N HIS A 173 -14.52 0.53 6.24
CA HIS A 173 -14.17 1.88 5.82
C HIS A 173 -13.55 1.88 4.43
N VAL A 174 -14.21 2.55 3.48
CA VAL A 174 -13.72 2.61 2.09
C VAL A 174 -12.73 3.75 1.93
N ILE A 175 -11.55 3.44 1.40
CA ILE A 175 -10.44 4.36 1.15
C ILE A 175 -10.20 4.45 -0.36
N PRO A 176 -10.74 5.46 -1.06
CA PRO A 176 -10.41 5.68 -2.45
C PRO A 176 -8.96 6.17 -2.58
N THR A 177 -8.21 5.64 -3.55
CA THR A 177 -6.84 6.07 -3.81
C THR A 177 -6.78 7.54 -4.22
N LEU A 178 -5.69 8.22 -3.84
CA LEU A 178 -5.48 9.59 -4.29
C LEU A 178 -5.11 9.60 -5.78
N PRO A 179 -5.51 10.66 -6.53
CA PRO A 179 -5.11 10.81 -7.93
C PRO A 179 -3.59 10.78 -8.06
N GLN A 180 -3.09 10.06 -9.06
CA GLN A 180 -1.66 9.94 -9.38
C GLN A 180 -0.79 9.34 -8.25
N VAL A 181 -1.38 8.59 -7.32
CA VAL A 181 -0.66 7.87 -6.26
C VAL A 181 -0.88 6.36 -6.38
N PRO A 182 -0.33 5.69 -7.40
CA PRO A 182 -0.54 4.25 -7.64
C PRO A 182 -0.05 3.39 -6.45
N ARG A 183 0.93 3.85 -5.69
CA ARG A 183 1.45 3.14 -4.52
C ARG A 183 0.40 2.85 -3.44
N MET A 184 -0.74 3.53 -3.46
CA MET A 184 -1.83 3.26 -2.51
C MET A 184 -2.48 1.90 -2.76
N ASN A 185 -2.56 1.43 -4.02
CA ASN A 185 -3.09 0.12 -4.40
C ASN A 185 -2.01 -0.86 -4.91
N ALA A 186 -0.77 -0.69 -4.45
CA ALA A 186 0.38 -1.45 -4.95
C ALA A 186 0.24 -2.97 -4.79
N THR A 187 -0.60 -3.45 -3.87
CA THR A 187 -0.86 -4.89 -3.70
C THR A 187 -1.67 -5.46 -4.86
N ALA A 188 -2.75 -4.78 -5.25
CA ALA A 188 -3.57 -5.16 -6.40
C ALA A 188 -2.79 -5.03 -7.71
N GLU A 189 -2.08 -3.91 -7.91
CA GLU A 189 -1.25 -3.70 -9.11
C GLU A 189 -0.17 -4.79 -9.27
N ARG A 190 0.48 -5.19 -8.17
CA ARG A 190 1.49 -6.24 -8.19
C ARG A 190 0.90 -7.59 -8.59
N TRP A 191 -0.29 -7.92 -8.10
CA TRP A 191 -0.98 -9.13 -8.51
C TRP A 191 -1.35 -9.09 -10.00
N ILE A 192 -1.91 -7.98 -10.49
CA ILE A 192 -2.20 -7.77 -11.91
C ILE A 192 -0.93 -8.01 -12.76
N GLY A 193 0.20 -7.41 -12.35
CA GLY A 193 1.47 -7.58 -13.06
C GLY A 193 1.99 -9.03 -13.03
N SER A 194 1.82 -9.75 -11.92
CA SER A 194 2.23 -11.15 -11.81
C SER A 194 1.37 -12.04 -12.70
N ARG A 195 0.05 -11.92 -12.63
CA ARG A 195 -0.90 -12.63 -13.47
C ARG A 195 -0.63 -12.41 -14.96
N ARG A 196 -0.34 -11.16 -15.36
CA ARG A 196 0.01 -10.86 -16.75
C ARG A 196 1.21 -11.68 -17.21
N ARG A 197 2.35 -11.54 -16.53
CA ARG A 197 3.60 -12.19 -16.90
C ARG A 197 3.55 -13.72 -16.82
N GLU A 198 2.83 -14.27 -15.86
CA GLU A 198 2.84 -15.69 -15.55
C GLU A 198 1.74 -16.47 -16.29
N ALA A 199 0.63 -15.81 -16.67
CA ALA A 199 -0.52 -16.46 -17.29
C ALA A 199 -1.07 -15.73 -18.52
N THR A 200 -1.73 -14.59 -18.34
CA THR A 200 -2.61 -14.04 -19.37
C THR A 200 -1.91 -13.46 -20.59
N ASP A 201 -0.68 -12.98 -20.48
CA ASP A 201 0.11 -12.53 -21.64
C ASP A 201 0.75 -13.72 -22.40
N ARG A 202 0.56 -14.94 -21.91
CA ARG A 202 1.14 -16.18 -22.48
C ARG A 202 0.10 -17.15 -23.02
N VAL A 203 -1.18 -16.82 -22.93
CA VAL A 203 -2.31 -17.63 -23.39
C VAL A 203 -3.21 -16.82 -24.30
N LEU A 204 -3.57 -17.40 -25.45
CA LEU A 204 -4.55 -16.82 -26.35
C LEU A 204 -5.97 -17.07 -25.82
N ILE A 205 -6.58 -16.05 -25.24
CA ILE A 205 -7.91 -16.15 -24.64
C ILE A 205 -8.98 -15.99 -25.71
N THR A 206 -9.85 -17.00 -25.85
CA THR A 206 -10.85 -17.05 -26.90
C THR A 206 -12.22 -16.46 -26.50
N GLY A 207 -12.53 -16.41 -25.21
CA GLY A 207 -13.82 -15.90 -24.74
C GLY A 207 -13.96 -15.92 -23.22
N GLU A 208 -15.18 -15.63 -22.75
CA GLU A 208 -15.48 -15.52 -21.32
C GLU A 208 -15.16 -16.79 -20.54
N ARG A 209 -15.70 -17.94 -21.01
CA ARG A 209 -15.50 -19.22 -20.33
C ARG A 209 -14.02 -19.57 -20.20
N HIS A 210 -13.26 -19.35 -21.27
CA HIS A 210 -11.81 -19.59 -21.26
C HIS A 210 -11.10 -18.61 -20.33
N LEU A 211 -11.47 -17.32 -20.34
CA LEU A 211 -10.93 -16.33 -19.40
C LEU A 211 -11.19 -16.71 -17.94
N ARG A 212 -12.43 -17.11 -17.61
CA ARG A 212 -12.79 -17.54 -16.24
C ARG A 212 -11.94 -18.73 -15.79
N LEU A 213 -11.72 -19.70 -16.68
CA LEU A 213 -10.88 -20.86 -16.41
C LEU A 213 -9.43 -20.42 -16.12
N ILE A 214 -8.83 -19.66 -17.03
CA ILE A 214 -7.42 -19.21 -16.91
C ILE A 214 -7.20 -18.38 -15.63
N VAL A 215 -8.09 -17.43 -15.34
CA VAL A 215 -7.96 -16.55 -14.16
C VAL A 215 -8.25 -17.33 -12.89
N GLY A 216 -9.20 -18.25 -12.90
CA GLY A 216 -9.53 -19.12 -11.76
C GLY A 216 -8.38 -20.06 -11.42
N GLU A 217 -7.84 -20.80 -12.40
CA GLU A 217 -6.67 -21.67 -12.19
C GLU A 217 -5.44 -20.89 -11.72
N TYR A 218 -5.22 -19.70 -12.30
CA TYR A 218 -4.12 -18.85 -11.84
C TYR A 218 -4.32 -18.37 -10.39
N ALA A 219 -5.53 -17.94 -10.02
CA ALA A 219 -5.84 -17.53 -8.66
C ALA A 219 -5.66 -18.69 -7.66
N GLU A 220 -6.07 -19.91 -8.03
CA GLU A 220 -5.85 -21.11 -7.22
C GLU A 220 -4.35 -21.39 -7.04
N HIS A 221 -3.58 -21.39 -8.13
CA HIS A 221 -2.12 -21.51 -8.06
C HIS A 221 -1.49 -20.44 -7.17
N TYR A 222 -1.88 -19.19 -7.36
CA TYR A 222 -1.38 -18.04 -6.60
C TYR A 222 -1.66 -18.19 -5.10
N ASN A 223 -2.86 -18.63 -4.73
CA ASN A 223 -3.27 -18.77 -3.34
C ASN A 223 -2.66 -20.00 -2.67
N ARG A 224 -2.53 -21.15 -3.37
CA ARG A 224 -2.15 -22.43 -2.76
C ARG A 224 -0.69 -22.84 -2.95
N HIS A 225 -0.04 -22.36 -4.01
CA HIS A 225 1.27 -22.88 -4.39
C HIS A 225 2.33 -21.81 -4.59
N ARG A 226 1.94 -20.61 -5.04
CA ARG A 226 2.92 -19.58 -5.37
C ARG A 226 3.61 -19.03 -4.13
N PRO A 227 4.97 -19.10 -4.02
CA PRO A 227 5.67 -18.56 -2.88
C PRO A 227 5.69 -17.02 -2.92
N HIS A 228 5.47 -16.40 -1.77
CA HIS A 228 5.47 -14.95 -1.60
C HIS A 228 6.57 -14.49 -0.64
N ARG A 229 7.49 -13.65 -1.13
CA ARG A 229 8.57 -13.12 -0.31
C ARG A 229 8.08 -12.39 0.95
N SER A 230 6.97 -11.65 0.84
CA SER A 230 6.37 -10.93 1.98
C SER A 230 5.71 -11.86 3.02
N LEU A 231 5.50 -13.12 2.68
CA LEU A 231 4.89 -14.15 3.53
C LEU A 231 5.92 -15.24 3.93
N GLY A 232 7.20 -14.91 3.96
CA GLY A 232 8.24 -15.88 4.28
C GLY A 232 8.35 -17.02 3.27
N GLN A 233 8.12 -16.74 1.96
CA GLN A 233 8.10 -17.72 0.87
C GLN A 233 6.95 -18.73 0.96
N ARG A 234 5.91 -18.45 1.75
CA ARG A 234 4.70 -19.27 1.82
C ARG A 234 3.65 -18.76 0.83
N ALA A 235 2.76 -19.67 0.42
CA ALA A 235 1.55 -19.31 -0.32
C ALA A 235 0.48 -18.77 0.66
N PRO A 236 -0.47 -17.92 0.20
CA PRO A 236 -1.53 -17.35 1.02
C PRO A 236 -2.29 -18.36 1.88
N ASP A 237 -2.71 -19.48 1.30
CA ASP A 237 -3.51 -20.51 1.99
C ASP A 237 -2.67 -21.41 2.91
N ARG A 238 -1.34 -21.31 2.84
CA ARG A 238 -0.41 -22.12 3.64
C ARG A 238 0.27 -21.35 4.76
N LEU A 239 -0.25 -20.21 5.14
CA LEU A 239 0.34 -19.37 6.19
C LEU A 239 0.32 -20.04 7.56
N THR A 240 -0.70 -20.83 7.83
CA THR A 240 -0.88 -21.57 9.09
C THR A 240 -0.35 -23.00 9.03
N ASP A 241 0.04 -23.48 7.85
CA ASP A 241 0.59 -24.82 7.71
C ASP A 241 1.91 -24.96 8.50
N PRO A 242 2.18 -26.13 9.08
CA PRO A 242 3.47 -26.40 9.65
C PRO A 242 4.57 -26.32 8.58
N GLU A 243 5.78 -26.06 9.01
CA GLU A 243 6.92 -26.09 8.07
C GLU A 243 7.05 -27.49 7.45
N PRO A 244 7.25 -27.55 6.11
CA PRO A 244 7.45 -28.82 5.47
C PRO A 244 8.67 -29.53 6.07
N PRO A 245 8.62 -30.83 6.28
CA PRO A 245 9.76 -31.58 6.79
C PRO A 245 10.95 -31.42 5.86
N ILE A 246 12.15 -31.40 6.43
CA ILE A 246 13.38 -31.37 5.64
C ILE A 246 13.38 -32.60 4.74
N ALA A 247 13.45 -32.35 3.43
CA ALA A 247 13.49 -33.41 2.43
C ALA A 247 14.76 -34.26 2.61
N ARG A 248 14.62 -35.58 2.59
CA ARG A 248 15.76 -36.49 2.49
C ARG A 248 16.20 -36.62 1.03
N ASP A 249 17.45 -36.98 0.78
CA ASP A 249 18.02 -37.07 -0.59
C ASP A 249 17.22 -37.93 -1.58
N HIS A 250 16.33 -38.79 -1.09
CA HIS A 250 15.51 -39.68 -1.91
C HIS A 250 14.03 -39.31 -1.98
N THR A 251 13.65 -38.11 -1.50
CA THR A 251 12.25 -37.70 -1.55
C THR A 251 11.81 -37.47 -2.99
N ARG A 252 10.80 -38.20 -3.43
CA ARG A 252 10.25 -38.05 -4.80
C ARG A 252 9.52 -36.71 -4.89
N ILE A 253 9.77 -35.97 -5.98
CA ILE A 253 9.11 -34.71 -6.28
C ILE A 253 8.03 -34.97 -7.33
N SER A 254 6.79 -34.59 -7.05
CA SER A 254 5.69 -34.51 -8.01
C SER A 254 5.67 -33.15 -8.66
N ARG A 255 5.35 -33.10 -9.96
CA ARG A 255 5.24 -31.88 -10.74
C ARG A 255 3.94 -31.87 -11.55
N PRO A 256 2.81 -31.54 -10.95
CA PRO A 256 1.59 -31.29 -11.70
C PRO A 256 1.69 -30.01 -12.52
N ASP A 257 1.12 -30.05 -13.71
CA ASP A 257 1.06 -28.94 -14.64
C ASP A 257 -0.28 -28.20 -14.48
N ARG A 258 -0.24 -26.87 -14.54
CA ARG A 258 -1.41 -25.98 -14.56
C ARG A 258 -1.42 -25.15 -15.84
N LEU A 259 -2.58 -24.68 -16.24
CA LEU A 259 -2.78 -23.87 -17.45
C LEU A 259 -2.17 -24.52 -18.70
N GLY A 260 -2.37 -25.83 -18.87
CA GLY A 260 -1.84 -26.58 -20.02
C GLY A 260 -0.31 -26.70 -20.05
N GLY A 261 0.35 -26.71 -18.90
CA GLY A 261 1.81 -26.80 -18.77
C GLY A 261 2.53 -25.44 -18.74
N LEU A 262 1.79 -24.35 -18.68
CA LEU A 262 2.38 -23.00 -18.55
C LEU A 262 2.96 -22.73 -17.16
N ILE A 263 2.35 -23.33 -16.13
CA ILE A 263 2.76 -23.25 -14.73
C ILE A 263 3.00 -24.65 -14.19
N HIS A 264 4.07 -24.85 -13.45
CA HIS A 264 4.41 -26.09 -12.79
C HIS A 264 4.33 -25.92 -11.27
N GLU A 265 3.64 -26.83 -10.61
CA GLU A 265 3.58 -26.91 -9.16
C GLU A 265 4.50 -28.05 -8.69
N TYR A 266 5.19 -27.87 -7.60
CA TYR A 266 6.08 -28.88 -7.06
C TYR A 266 5.68 -29.24 -5.64
N SER A 267 5.60 -30.55 -5.37
CA SER A 267 5.29 -31.07 -4.03
C SER A 267 6.11 -32.33 -3.74
N GLN A 268 6.41 -32.53 -2.46
CA GLN A 268 7.01 -33.80 -2.00
C GLN A 268 5.93 -34.88 -2.00
N VAL A 269 6.27 -36.05 -2.51
CA VAL A 269 5.43 -37.25 -2.41
C VAL A 269 5.99 -38.09 -1.28
N ALA A 270 5.13 -38.41 -0.32
CA ALA A 270 5.48 -39.26 0.82
C ALA A 270 5.80 -40.69 0.35
#